data_1f3ed137aa6c681cb84654ec9c85a0dd
#
_entry.id   1f3ed137aa6c681cb84654ec9c85a0dd
#
_cell.length_a   1.000
_cell.length_b   1.000
_cell.length_c   1.000
_cell.angle_alpha   90.00
_cell.angle_beta   90.00
_cell.angle_gamma   90.00
#
_symmetry.space_group_name_H-M   'P 1'
#
loop_
_entity.id
_entity.type
_entity.pdbx_description
1 polymer ?
#
loop_
_entity_poly.entity_id
_entity_poly.type
_entity_poly.pdbx_seq_one_letter_code
_entity_poly.pdbx_strand_id
1 'polypeptide(L)'
;MKRTLDKKLFFSMTLDFLDVYIPQDSPSIKTVKTYRDGLTVFRRYVCDEKHLSISSFRFEDCTFDLVLDYRNWLLDEKKRARSTVNNRLAAIKSYVRYASARDVTLQQVFLSISEVPFLSVEKRIRPVIEDTEALKAFLDSPPNTRTGCRDTMILSVLFDTMIRADELIRISMGDICLNAGIPYILIHGKGNKERTVSISEKVVPLIRAYMKEFHGSPAEDTDFPFIYTVSHGAVHRMSERNLERIVKKYADITRQDYPSLPDPVYPHMLRRTRGTGLYRDGVPIEAIAVAMGHANIQTTRDHYAFPSLEQKRAAIEKGTGVISSGGEEPEWPDDEDELARLCGLR
;
A
#
# COMPACT_ATOMS: atom_id res chain seq x y z
N MET A 1 -5.82 -27.87 34.95
CA MET A 1 -6.98 -28.33 34.15
C MET A 1 -7.25 -27.32 33.04
N LYS A 2 -7.02 -27.66 31.77
CA LYS A 2 -7.53 -26.88 30.65
C LYS A 2 -9.05 -27.01 30.67
N ARG A 3 -9.75 -25.92 31.02
CA ARG A 3 -11.21 -25.87 30.86
C ARG A 3 -11.50 -26.00 29.35
N THR A 4 -12.12 -27.11 28.96
CA THR A 4 -12.61 -27.30 27.60
C THR A 4 -13.76 -26.31 27.41
N LEU A 5 -13.57 -25.29 26.57
CA LEU A 5 -14.63 -24.35 26.22
C LEU A 5 -15.71 -25.08 25.43
N ASP A 6 -17.00 -24.76 25.71
CA ASP A 6 -18.11 -25.25 24.89
C ASP A 6 -17.91 -24.78 23.43
N LYS A 7 -17.78 -25.73 22.51
CA LYS A 7 -17.55 -25.48 21.08
C LYS A 7 -18.69 -24.71 20.40
N LYS A 8 -19.85 -24.65 21.00
CA LYS A 8 -21.00 -23.87 20.51
C LYS A 8 -20.85 -22.35 20.76
N LEU A 9 -20.01 -21.96 21.71
CA LEU A 9 -19.73 -20.56 21.97
C LEU A 9 -18.99 -19.92 20.80
N PHE A 10 -19.45 -18.75 20.36
CA PHE A 10 -18.91 -18.08 19.18
C PHE A 10 -17.39 -17.90 19.22
N PHE A 11 -16.83 -17.47 20.35
CA PHE A 11 -15.38 -17.18 20.47
C PHE A 11 -14.54 -18.40 20.88
N SER A 12 -15.12 -19.60 20.98
CA SER A 12 -14.41 -20.79 21.47
C SER A 12 -13.24 -21.25 20.60
N MET A 13 -13.31 -21.00 19.28
CA MET A 13 -12.30 -21.43 18.30
C MET A 13 -11.32 -20.31 17.90
N THR A 14 -11.36 -19.12 18.56
CA THR A 14 -10.56 -17.96 18.16
C THR A 14 -9.06 -18.19 18.30
N LEU A 15 -8.60 -18.91 19.30
CA LEU A 15 -7.17 -19.22 19.47
C LEU A 15 -6.66 -20.11 18.35
N ASP A 16 -7.36 -21.21 18.05
CA ASP A 16 -6.96 -22.10 16.95
C ASP A 16 -7.00 -21.38 15.60
N PHE A 17 -7.99 -20.53 15.38
CA PHE A 17 -8.08 -19.71 14.18
C PHE A 17 -6.89 -18.76 14.04
N LEU A 18 -6.59 -18.00 15.09
CA LEU A 18 -5.57 -16.93 15.04
C LEU A 18 -4.13 -17.45 15.13
N ASP A 19 -3.91 -18.50 15.94
CA ASP A 19 -2.55 -18.94 16.28
C ASP A 19 -2.12 -20.18 15.48
N VAL A 20 -3.08 -20.90 14.84
CA VAL A 20 -2.78 -22.10 14.03
C VAL A 20 -3.19 -21.88 12.57
N TYR A 21 -4.49 -21.63 12.32
CA TYR A 21 -5.02 -21.60 10.95
C TYR A 21 -4.50 -20.43 10.13
N ILE A 22 -4.61 -19.19 10.64
CA ILE A 22 -4.15 -18.01 9.90
C ILE A 22 -2.65 -18.04 9.60
N PRO A 23 -1.74 -18.43 10.52
CA PRO A 23 -0.32 -18.57 10.20
C PRO A 23 0.00 -19.60 9.11
N GLN A 24 -0.77 -20.68 9.01
CA GLN A 24 -0.59 -21.69 7.95
C GLN A 24 -0.99 -21.16 6.58
N ASP A 25 -2.10 -20.41 6.49
CA ASP A 25 -2.58 -19.81 5.24
C ASP A 25 -1.80 -18.54 4.87
N SER A 26 -1.45 -17.75 5.86
CA SER A 26 -0.74 -16.48 5.70
C SER A 26 0.24 -16.24 6.87
N PRO A 27 1.52 -16.56 6.74
CA PRO A 27 2.50 -16.49 7.83
C PRO A 27 2.83 -15.05 8.30
N SER A 28 2.08 -14.04 7.87
CA SER A 28 2.30 -12.65 8.28
C SER A 28 1.71 -12.35 9.65
N ILE A 29 2.55 -11.94 10.59
CA ILE A 29 2.15 -11.45 11.93
C ILE A 29 1.13 -10.31 11.82
N LYS A 30 1.26 -9.45 10.79
CA LYS A 30 0.31 -8.34 10.54
C LYS A 30 -1.09 -8.86 10.21
N THR A 31 -1.17 -9.97 9.46
CA THR A 31 -2.45 -10.60 9.12
C THR A 31 -3.13 -11.13 10.39
N VAL A 32 -2.42 -11.88 11.21
CA VAL A 32 -2.94 -12.37 12.51
C VAL A 32 -3.43 -11.22 13.38
N LYS A 33 -2.62 -10.14 13.50
CA LYS A 33 -3.00 -8.95 14.25
C LYS A 33 -4.29 -8.31 13.72
N THR A 34 -4.41 -8.17 12.40
CA THR A 34 -5.61 -7.58 11.77
C THR A 34 -6.87 -8.38 12.07
N TYR A 35 -6.80 -9.71 11.99
CA TYR A 35 -7.91 -10.59 12.33
C TYR A 35 -8.23 -10.54 13.83
N ARG A 36 -7.21 -10.59 14.68
CA ARG A 36 -7.36 -10.44 16.15
C ARG A 36 -8.04 -9.13 16.53
N ASP A 37 -7.59 -8.02 15.95
CA ASP A 37 -8.20 -6.70 16.16
C ASP A 37 -9.66 -6.68 15.65
N GLY A 38 -9.94 -7.34 14.52
CA GLY A 38 -11.29 -7.46 13.98
C GLY A 38 -12.24 -8.17 14.95
N LEU A 39 -11.86 -9.34 15.39
CA LEU A 39 -12.64 -10.13 16.34
C LEU A 39 -12.75 -9.47 17.72
N THR A 40 -11.70 -8.75 18.17
CA THR A 40 -11.73 -7.99 19.42
C THR A 40 -12.76 -6.86 19.36
N VAL A 41 -12.85 -6.13 18.25
CA VAL A 41 -13.84 -5.05 18.08
C VAL A 41 -15.25 -5.65 18.00
N PHE A 42 -15.44 -6.80 17.32
CA PHE A 42 -16.73 -7.48 17.29
C PHE A 42 -17.16 -7.98 18.68
N ARG A 43 -16.23 -8.55 19.44
CA ARG A 43 -16.50 -8.91 20.84
C ARG A 43 -17.00 -7.73 21.68
N ARG A 44 -16.34 -6.57 21.56
CA ARG A 44 -16.76 -5.34 22.26
C ARG A 44 -18.17 -4.93 21.84
N TYR A 45 -18.50 -4.98 20.57
CA TYR A 45 -19.84 -4.68 20.10
C TYR A 45 -20.89 -5.63 20.72
N VAL A 46 -20.63 -6.92 20.71
CA VAL A 46 -21.53 -7.93 21.31
C VAL A 46 -21.73 -7.69 22.81
N CYS A 47 -20.63 -7.38 23.54
CA CYS A 47 -20.72 -7.22 24.98
C CYS A 47 -21.24 -5.84 25.40
N ASP A 48 -20.72 -4.76 24.80
CA ASP A 48 -20.93 -3.41 25.29
C ASP A 48 -22.20 -2.77 24.68
N GLU A 49 -22.50 -3.07 23.40
CA GLU A 49 -23.64 -2.48 22.70
C GLU A 49 -24.89 -3.41 22.70
N LYS A 50 -24.68 -4.73 22.56
CA LYS A 50 -25.78 -5.69 22.56
C LYS A 50 -26.02 -6.33 23.95
N HIS A 51 -25.18 -6.03 24.95
CA HIS A 51 -25.25 -6.52 26.33
C HIS A 51 -25.29 -8.07 26.44
N LEU A 52 -24.63 -8.76 25.48
CA LEU A 52 -24.53 -10.20 25.45
C LEU A 52 -23.21 -10.67 26.05
N SER A 53 -23.24 -11.65 26.94
CA SER A 53 -22.02 -12.22 27.49
C SER A 53 -21.33 -13.15 26.52
N ILE A 54 -19.99 -13.08 26.42
CA ILE A 54 -19.20 -14.04 25.63
C ILE A 54 -19.34 -15.48 26.12
N SER A 55 -19.74 -15.69 27.36
CA SER A 55 -19.97 -17.01 27.95
C SER A 55 -21.31 -17.63 27.54
N SER A 56 -22.20 -16.85 26.94
CA SER A 56 -23.50 -17.30 26.45
C SER A 56 -23.71 -17.09 24.96
N PHE A 57 -22.92 -16.17 24.32
CA PHE A 57 -23.04 -15.86 22.90
C PHE A 57 -22.55 -17.04 22.03
N ARG A 58 -23.47 -17.64 21.29
CA ARG A 58 -23.26 -18.82 20.46
C ARG A 58 -23.10 -18.46 18.98
N PHE A 59 -22.65 -19.41 18.17
CA PHE A 59 -22.61 -19.22 16.71
C PHE A 59 -24.00 -18.95 16.12
N GLU A 60 -25.06 -19.59 16.65
CA GLU A 60 -26.42 -19.39 16.21
C GLU A 60 -26.97 -17.98 16.49
N ASP A 61 -26.46 -17.30 17.52
CA ASP A 61 -26.81 -15.92 17.86
C ASP A 61 -26.14 -14.90 16.89
N CYS A 62 -25.10 -15.32 16.17
CA CYS A 62 -24.43 -14.49 15.17
C CYS A 62 -25.20 -14.54 13.85
N THR A 63 -26.32 -13.83 13.81
CA THR A 63 -27.23 -13.77 12.65
C THR A 63 -26.77 -12.75 11.60
N PHE A 64 -27.38 -12.81 10.40
CA PHE A 64 -27.22 -11.80 9.37
C PHE A 64 -27.50 -10.40 9.91
N ASP A 65 -28.62 -10.21 10.60
CA ASP A 65 -29.03 -8.90 11.11
C ASP A 65 -28.06 -8.36 12.16
N LEU A 66 -27.55 -9.20 13.07
CA LEU A 66 -26.55 -8.80 14.05
C LEU A 66 -25.28 -8.29 13.38
N VAL A 67 -24.80 -8.96 12.33
CA VAL A 67 -23.58 -8.56 11.62
C VAL A 67 -23.83 -7.35 10.72
N LEU A 68 -25.03 -7.21 10.17
CA LEU A 68 -25.45 -6.01 9.43
C LEU A 68 -25.51 -4.79 10.37
N ASP A 69 -26.11 -4.93 11.55
CA ASP A 69 -26.14 -3.90 12.60
C ASP A 69 -24.72 -3.51 13.03
N TYR A 70 -23.83 -4.49 13.24
CA TYR A 70 -22.43 -4.25 13.55
C TYR A 70 -21.72 -3.42 12.47
N ARG A 71 -21.96 -3.75 11.19
CA ARG A 71 -21.43 -2.98 10.06
C ARG A 71 -21.89 -1.52 10.12
N ASN A 72 -23.19 -1.29 10.33
CA ASN A 72 -23.78 0.02 10.40
C ASN A 72 -23.28 0.80 11.63
N TRP A 73 -23.20 0.15 12.79
CA TRP A 73 -22.60 0.73 13.99
C TRP A 73 -21.17 1.21 13.78
N LEU A 74 -20.32 0.43 13.11
CA LEU A 74 -18.96 0.85 12.76
C LEU A 74 -18.94 2.08 11.85
N LEU A 75 -19.87 2.16 10.91
CA LEU A 75 -19.96 3.24 9.94
C LEU A 75 -20.54 4.51 10.56
N ASP A 76 -21.68 4.39 11.23
CA ASP A 76 -22.53 5.51 11.62
C ASP A 76 -22.19 6.04 13.01
N GLU A 77 -21.91 5.18 13.98
CA GLU A 77 -21.59 5.60 15.34
C GLU A 77 -20.07 5.74 15.55
N LYS A 78 -19.29 4.76 15.12
CA LYS A 78 -17.83 4.81 15.29
C LYS A 78 -17.12 5.58 14.16
N LYS A 79 -17.86 6.07 13.15
CA LYS A 79 -17.34 6.90 12.03
C LYS A 79 -16.11 6.28 11.35
N ARG A 80 -16.08 4.96 11.19
CA ARG A 80 -14.95 4.27 10.58
C ARG A 80 -15.00 4.37 9.06
N ALA A 81 -13.83 4.48 8.44
CA ALA A 81 -13.73 4.45 6.97
C ALA A 81 -14.29 3.12 6.43
N ARG A 82 -14.98 3.15 5.29
CA ARG A 82 -15.62 1.98 4.64
C ARG A 82 -14.65 0.81 4.45
N SER A 83 -13.39 1.08 4.09
CA SER A 83 -12.35 0.05 3.98
C SER A 83 -12.03 -0.62 5.32
N THR A 84 -12.03 0.14 6.41
CA THR A 84 -11.83 -0.39 7.77
C THR A 84 -13.01 -1.26 8.17
N VAL A 85 -14.25 -0.84 7.88
CA VAL A 85 -15.47 -1.62 8.13
C VAL A 85 -15.39 -2.94 7.37
N ASN A 86 -15.04 -2.91 6.07
CA ASN A 86 -14.89 -4.11 5.25
C ASN A 86 -13.83 -5.07 5.81
N ASN A 87 -12.70 -4.55 6.30
CA ASN A 87 -11.66 -5.39 6.93
C ASN A 87 -12.18 -6.07 8.22
N ARG A 88 -13.01 -5.37 9.02
CA ARG A 88 -13.63 -5.95 10.21
C ARG A 88 -14.65 -7.02 9.86
N LEU A 89 -15.48 -6.80 8.84
CA LEU A 89 -16.40 -7.81 8.31
C LEU A 89 -15.67 -9.04 7.77
N ALA A 90 -14.60 -8.83 7.01
CA ALA A 90 -13.77 -9.91 6.49
C ALA A 90 -13.22 -10.81 7.59
N ALA A 91 -12.84 -10.22 8.74
CA ALA A 91 -12.37 -10.98 9.89
C ALA A 91 -13.47 -11.93 10.45
N ILE A 92 -14.69 -11.43 10.60
CA ILE A 92 -15.83 -12.24 11.09
C ILE A 92 -16.15 -13.36 10.09
N LYS A 93 -16.31 -12.99 8.80
CA LYS A 93 -16.63 -13.96 7.74
C LYS A 93 -15.58 -15.07 7.63
N SER A 94 -14.30 -14.71 7.70
CA SER A 94 -13.21 -15.68 7.66
C SER A 94 -13.19 -16.59 8.88
N TYR A 95 -13.49 -16.05 10.07
CA TYR A 95 -13.58 -16.84 11.29
C TYR A 95 -14.76 -17.82 11.25
N VAL A 96 -15.94 -17.36 10.83
CA VAL A 96 -17.11 -18.24 10.72
C VAL A 96 -16.93 -19.30 9.64
N ARG A 97 -16.29 -18.95 8.50
CA ARG A 97 -15.89 -19.92 7.48
C ARG A 97 -14.96 -21.00 8.06
N TYR A 98 -13.97 -20.59 8.85
CA TYR A 98 -13.07 -21.51 9.52
C TYR A 98 -13.81 -22.47 10.47
N ALA A 99 -14.76 -21.95 11.27
CA ALA A 99 -15.55 -22.72 12.19
C ALA A 99 -16.48 -23.72 11.44
N SER A 100 -17.15 -23.27 10.38
CA SER A 100 -18.05 -24.10 9.56
C SER A 100 -17.32 -25.24 8.82
N ALA A 101 -16.05 -25.06 8.48
CA ALA A 101 -15.23 -26.11 7.91
C ALA A 101 -14.86 -27.23 8.92
N ARG A 102 -15.03 -26.97 10.22
CA ARG A 102 -14.77 -27.93 11.32
C ARG A 102 -16.02 -28.49 11.95
N ASP A 103 -17.13 -27.79 11.81
CA ASP A 103 -18.43 -28.20 12.30
C ASP A 103 -19.48 -27.91 11.23
N VAL A 104 -19.98 -28.98 10.60
CA VAL A 104 -20.96 -28.92 9.53
C VAL A 104 -22.26 -28.26 9.96
N THR A 105 -22.62 -28.31 11.25
CA THR A 105 -23.82 -27.67 11.78
C THR A 105 -23.79 -26.15 11.66
N LEU A 106 -22.60 -25.55 11.51
CA LEU A 106 -22.40 -24.13 11.35
C LEU A 106 -22.46 -23.62 9.89
N GLN A 107 -22.72 -24.53 8.94
CA GLN A 107 -22.78 -24.15 7.51
C GLN A 107 -23.88 -23.10 7.24
N GLN A 108 -25.04 -23.25 7.89
CA GLN A 108 -26.15 -22.31 7.74
C GLN A 108 -25.79 -20.91 8.26
N VAL A 109 -25.07 -20.84 9.39
CA VAL A 109 -24.57 -19.59 9.96
C VAL A 109 -23.56 -18.95 9.01
N PHE A 110 -22.63 -19.72 8.46
CA PHE A 110 -21.66 -19.24 7.49
C PHE A 110 -22.33 -18.68 6.23
N LEU A 111 -23.28 -19.39 5.64
CA LEU A 111 -24.01 -18.93 4.46
C LEU A 111 -24.72 -17.60 4.74
N SER A 112 -25.47 -17.53 5.83
CA SER A 112 -26.19 -16.33 6.24
C SER A 112 -25.27 -15.11 6.41
N ILE A 113 -24.14 -15.26 7.11
CA ILE A 113 -23.18 -14.17 7.34
C ILE A 113 -22.44 -13.78 6.05
N SER A 114 -22.23 -14.75 5.15
CA SER A 114 -21.56 -14.48 3.85
C SER A 114 -22.37 -13.53 2.97
N GLU A 115 -23.69 -13.51 3.11
CA GLU A 115 -24.58 -12.60 2.38
C GLU A 115 -24.52 -11.14 2.86
N VAL A 116 -23.98 -10.85 4.05
CA VAL A 116 -23.83 -9.46 4.51
C VAL A 116 -22.91 -8.69 3.53
N PRO A 117 -23.41 -7.64 2.85
CA PRO A 117 -22.64 -7.02 1.79
C PRO A 117 -21.49 -6.17 2.34
N PHE A 118 -20.36 -6.23 1.65
CA PHE A 118 -19.29 -5.24 1.84
C PHE A 118 -19.75 -3.87 1.34
N LEU A 119 -19.23 -2.81 1.97
CA LEU A 119 -19.48 -1.45 1.53
C LEU A 119 -18.69 -1.15 0.24
N SER A 120 -19.32 -0.47 -0.70
CA SER A 120 -18.59 0.06 -1.85
C SER A 120 -17.55 1.07 -1.39
N VAL A 121 -16.32 0.88 -1.82
CA VAL A 121 -15.19 1.78 -1.54
C VAL A 121 -14.78 2.45 -2.83
N GLU A 122 -14.90 3.77 -2.87
CA GLU A 122 -14.42 4.54 -4.01
C GLU A 122 -12.90 4.34 -4.17
N LYS A 123 -12.47 4.03 -5.38
CA LYS A 123 -11.05 4.00 -5.74
C LYS A 123 -10.55 5.43 -5.83
N ARG A 124 -10.01 5.95 -4.73
CA ARG A 124 -9.37 7.26 -4.75
C ARG A 124 -8.01 7.17 -5.42
N ILE A 125 -7.75 8.09 -6.35
CA ILE A 125 -6.40 8.32 -6.87
C ILE A 125 -5.55 8.75 -5.67
N ARG A 126 -4.56 7.93 -5.34
CA ARG A 126 -3.67 8.24 -4.22
C ARG A 126 -2.60 9.21 -4.70
N PRO A 127 -2.25 10.24 -3.92
CA PRO A 127 -1.29 11.24 -4.34
C PRO A 127 0.09 10.64 -4.61
N VAL A 128 0.79 11.23 -5.56
CA VAL A 128 2.22 11.03 -5.85
C VAL A 128 2.91 12.39 -5.75
N ILE A 129 4.21 12.40 -5.66
CA ILE A 129 4.99 13.66 -5.71
C ILE A 129 5.14 14.02 -7.19
N GLU A 130 4.39 15.03 -7.63
CA GLU A 130 4.38 15.48 -9.04
C GLU A 130 5.54 16.42 -9.35
N ASP A 131 5.93 17.25 -8.38
CA ASP A 131 7.00 18.21 -8.51
C ASP A 131 8.37 17.52 -8.43
N THR A 132 9.09 17.50 -9.53
CA THR A 132 10.39 16.83 -9.65
C THR A 132 11.47 17.54 -8.82
N GLU A 133 11.41 18.88 -8.71
CA GLU A 133 12.37 19.65 -7.91
C GLU A 133 12.13 19.41 -6.41
N ALA A 134 10.86 19.40 -5.99
CA ALA A 134 10.50 19.03 -4.62
C ALA A 134 10.93 17.60 -4.28
N LEU A 135 10.74 16.65 -5.21
CA LEU A 135 11.19 15.26 -5.03
C LEU A 135 12.72 15.18 -4.87
N LYS A 136 13.45 15.87 -5.73
CA LYS A 136 14.91 15.92 -5.66
C LYS A 136 15.39 16.54 -4.35
N ALA A 137 14.86 17.70 -3.98
CA ALA A 137 15.16 18.37 -2.73
C ALA A 137 14.85 17.47 -1.52
N PHE A 138 13.76 16.70 -1.57
CA PHE A 138 13.40 15.72 -0.54
C PHE A 138 14.42 14.58 -0.42
N LEU A 139 14.86 14.00 -1.53
CA LEU A 139 15.85 12.92 -1.52
C LEU A 139 17.23 13.40 -1.03
N ASP A 140 17.57 14.66 -1.31
CA ASP A 140 18.83 15.30 -0.95
C ASP A 140 18.79 16.01 0.43
N SER A 141 17.64 16.04 1.10
CA SER A 141 17.45 16.79 2.36
C SER A 141 18.18 16.24 3.59
N PRO A 142 18.59 14.95 3.70
CA PRO A 142 19.36 14.51 4.84
C PRO A 142 20.74 15.19 4.90
N PRO A 143 21.15 15.69 6.09
CA PRO A 143 22.41 16.40 6.24
C PRO A 143 23.63 15.48 6.04
N ASN A 144 24.80 16.08 5.75
CA ASN A 144 26.05 15.33 5.63
C ASN A 144 26.59 14.92 7.01
N THR A 145 25.94 13.96 7.63
CA THR A 145 26.28 13.34 8.91
C THR A 145 26.17 11.83 8.80
N ARG A 146 26.72 11.09 9.77
CA ARG A 146 26.61 9.63 9.80
C ARG A 146 25.15 9.14 9.66
N THR A 147 24.23 9.71 10.43
CA THR A 147 22.80 9.39 10.33
C THR A 147 22.20 9.85 9.01
N GLY A 148 22.63 11.00 8.48
CA GLY A 148 22.18 11.48 7.18
C GLY A 148 22.63 10.59 6.03
N CYS A 149 23.85 10.05 6.05
CA CYS A 149 24.32 9.05 5.08
C CYS A 149 23.37 7.84 5.02
N ARG A 150 22.98 7.29 6.17
CA ARG A 150 21.98 6.22 6.26
C ARG A 150 20.64 6.65 5.68
N ASP A 151 20.16 7.83 6.08
CA ASP A 151 18.82 8.28 5.73
C ASP A 151 18.73 8.61 4.23
N THR A 152 19.78 9.21 3.62
CA THR A 152 19.90 9.40 2.16
C THR A 152 19.84 8.06 1.42
N MET A 153 20.60 7.06 1.87
CA MET A 153 20.58 5.72 1.30
C MET A 153 19.17 5.11 1.39
N ILE A 154 18.50 5.22 2.54
CA ILE A 154 17.13 4.70 2.73
C ILE A 154 16.15 5.35 1.75
N LEU A 155 16.13 6.69 1.65
CA LEU A 155 15.22 7.42 0.77
C LEU A 155 15.47 7.06 -0.70
N SER A 156 16.75 7.04 -1.11
CA SER A 156 17.15 6.74 -2.48
C SER A 156 16.84 5.31 -2.88
N VAL A 157 17.10 4.31 -2.02
CA VAL A 157 16.79 2.91 -2.29
C VAL A 157 15.28 2.70 -2.39
N LEU A 158 14.48 3.27 -1.48
CA LEU A 158 13.01 3.17 -1.55
C LEU A 158 12.43 3.74 -2.84
N PHE A 159 12.98 4.87 -3.30
CA PHE A 159 12.54 5.52 -4.54
C PHE A 159 12.99 4.73 -5.77
N ASP A 160 14.29 4.43 -5.87
CA ASP A 160 14.89 3.81 -7.05
C ASP A 160 14.37 2.40 -7.32
N THR A 161 14.39 1.55 -6.28
CA THR A 161 14.06 0.13 -6.39
C THR A 161 12.56 -0.18 -6.28
N MET A 162 11.77 0.78 -5.83
CA MET A 162 10.34 0.60 -5.58
C MET A 162 10.01 -0.57 -4.63
N ILE A 163 10.93 -1.04 -3.81
CA ILE A 163 10.65 -2.09 -2.82
C ILE A 163 9.73 -1.58 -1.71
N ARG A 164 9.06 -2.50 -1.02
CA ARG A 164 8.21 -2.13 0.13
C ARG A 164 9.06 -1.81 1.35
N ALA A 165 8.55 -0.98 2.24
CA ALA A 165 9.23 -0.63 3.49
C ALA A 165 9.60 -1.87 4.32
N ASP A 166 8.68 -2.84 4.44
CA ASP A 166 8.92 -4.07 5.16
C ASP A 166 9.91 -5.02 4.45
N GLU A 167 10.01 -4.96 3.13
CA GLU A 167 11.04 -5.66 2.37
C GLU A 167 12.41 -5.05 2.67
N LEU A 168 12.54 -3.72 2.61
CA LEU A 168 13.81 -3.03 2.89
C LEU A 168 14.37 -3.34 4.30
N ILE A 169 13.51 -3.35 5.32
CA ILE A 169 13.98 -3.64 6.70
C ILE A 169 14.36 -5.10 6.92
N ARG A 170 13.94 -6.03 6.05
CA ARG A 170 14.28 -7.45 6.14
C ARG A 170 15.56 -7.81 5.39
N ILE A 171 16.07 -6.94 4.54
CA ILE A 171 17.30 -7.18 3.79
C ILE A 171 18.45 -7.46 4.77
N SER A 172 19.24 -8.47 4.46
CA SER A 172 20.50 -8.81 5.10
C SER A 172 21.69 -8.41 4.22
N MET A 173 22.88 -8.37 4.76
CA MET A 173 24.08 -8.00 4.02
C MET A 173 24.33 -8.91 2.82
N GLY A 174 24.03 -10.21 2.94
CA GLY A 174 24.16 -11.20 1.85
C GLY A 174 23.19 -10.97 0.68
N ASP A 175 22.13 -10.21 0.87
CA ASP A 175 21.15 -9.91 -0.18
C ASP A 175 21.59 -8.79 -1.11
N ILE A 176 22.68 -8.06 -0.79
CA ILE A 176 23.18 -6.90 -1.52
C ILE A 176 24.30 -7.31 -2.47
N CYS A 177 24.04 -7.30 -3.77
CA CYS A 177 24.97 -7.71 -4.82
C CYS A 177 25.42 -6.49 -5.67
N LEU A 178 26.43 -5.73 -5.18
CA LEU A 178 26.91 -4.52 -5.85
C LEU A 178 28.02 -4.76 -6.87
N ASN A 179 28.63 -5.96 -6.88
CA ASN A 179 29.76 -6.30 -7.74
C ASN A 179 29.34 -7.15 -8.95
N ALA A 180 28.04 -7.41 -9.12
CA ALA A 180 27.50 -8.07 -10.31
C ALA A 180 27.55 -7.12 -11.51
N GLY A 181 27.53 -7.66 -12.74
CA GLY A 181 27.47 -6.86 -13.95
C GLY A 181 26.29 -5.87 -13.98
N ILE A 182 25.18 -6.26 -13.37
CA ILE A 182 24.04 -5.40 -13.03
C ILE A 182 23.87 -5.49 -11.52
N PRO A 183 24.12 -4.43 -10.74
CA PRO A 183 23.89 -4.42 -9.30
C PRO A 183 22.44 -4.67 -8.94
N TYR A 184 22.17 -5.50 -7.94
CA TYR A 184 20.82 -5.86 -7.52
C TYR A 184 20.71 -6.15 -6.02
N ILE A 185 19.48 -6.17 -5.55
CA ILE A 185 19.08 -6.63 -4.22
C ILE A 185 18.21 -7.87 -4.38
N LEU A 186 18.50 -8.91 -3.61
CA LEU A 186 17.63 -10.08 -3.49
C LEU A 186 16.52 -9.79 -2.47
N ILE A 187 15.28 -9.91 -2.88
CA ILE A 187 14.10 -9.66 -2.04
C ILE A 187 13.40 -10.97 -1.75
N HIS A 188 13.30 -11.30 -0.48
CA HIS A 188 12.54 -12.44 0.02
C HIS A 188 11.08 -12.03 0.25
N GLY A 189 10.20 -12.46 -0.65
CA GLY A 189 8.77 -12.12 -0.65
C GLY A 189 7.91 -13.10 0.16
N LYS A 190 6.61 -12.84 0.21
CA LYS A 190 5.63 -13.71 0.86
C LYS A 190 5.55 -15.08 0.16
N GLY A 191 5.55 -16.16 0.95
CA GLY A 191 5.44 -17.53 0.42
C GLY A 191 6.74 -18.07 -0.19
N ASN A 192 7.88 -17.65 0.33
CA ASN A 192 9.23 -18.06 -0.13
C ASN A 192 9.50 -17.75 -1.61
N LYS A 193 8.86 -16.71 -2.13
CA LYS A 193 9.12 -16.23 -3.49
C LYS A 193 10.24 -15.20 -3.44
N GLU A 194 11.31 -15.47 -4.12
CA GLU A 194 12.44 -14.57 -4.26
C GLU A 194 12.34 -13.79 -5.57
N ARG A 195 12.79 -12.55 -5.56
CA ARG A 195 13.01 -11.76 -6.74
C ARG A 195 14.23 -10.88 -6.60
N THR A 196 14.90 -10.63 -7.70
CA THR A 196 15.96 -9.62 -7.80
C THR A 196 15.37 -8.29 -8.22
N VAL A 197 15.87 -7.21 -7.63
CA VAL A 197 15.54 -5.84 -8.02
C VAL A 197 16.83 -5.12 -8.34
N SER A 198 16.96 -4.65 -9.58
CA SER A 198 18.14 -3.90 -10.03
C SER A 198 18.25 -2.55 -9.29
N ILE A 199 19.48 -2.12 -9.08
CA ILE A 199 19.82 -0.84 -8.47
C ILE A 199 20.44 0.04 -9.55
N SER A 200 20.01 1.30 -9.64
CA SER A 200 20.62 2.24 -10.59
C SER A 200 22.05 2.60 -10.18
N GLU A 201 22.88 2.92 -11.16
CA GLU A 201 24.26 3.33 -10.95
C GLU A 201 24.39 4.53 -10.00
N LYS A 202 23.38 5.40 -9.93
CA LYS A 202 23.35 6.56 -9.04
C LYS A 202 23.20 6.20 -7.58
N VAL A 203 22.55 5.08 -7.26
CA VAL A 203 22.26 4.63 -5.88
C VAL A 203 23.37 3.73 -5.34
N VAL A 204 24.12 3.04 -6.20
CA VAL A 204 25.24 2.17 -5.78
C VAL A 204 26.27 2.90 -4.91
N PRO A 205 26.74 4.13 -5.23
CA PRO A 205 27.67 4.87 -4.36
C PRO A 205 27.09 5.18 -2.98
N LEU A 206 25.79 5.45 -2.87
CA LEU A 206 25.12 5.74 -1.61
C LEU A 206 25.07 4.49 -0.72
N ILE A 207 24.79 3.34 -1.31
CA ILE A 207 24.83 2.05 -0.60
C ILE A 207 26.26 1.75 -0.12
N ARG A 208 27.26 1.93 -0.98
CA ARG A 208 28.68 1.72 -0.60
C ARG A 208 29.13 2.64 0.52
N ALA A 209 28.77 3.93 0.48
CA ALA A 209 29.05 4.89 1.53
C ALA A 209 28.40 4.48 2.86
N TYR A 210 27.13 4.08 2.81
CA TYR A 210 26.43 3.56 3.97
C TYR A 210 27.10 2.30 4.55
N MET A 211 27.42 1.32 3.71
CA MET A 211 28.08 0.09 4.14
C MET A 211 29.43 0.39 4.81
N LYS A 212 30.23 1.26 4.22
CA LYS A 212 31.53 1.68 4.79
C LYS A 212 31.35 2.32 6.18
N GLU A 213 30.35 3.17 6.34
CA GLU A 213 30.13 3.97 7.56
C GLU A 213 29.49 3.13 8.70
N PHE A 214 28.64 2.17 8.36
CA PHE A 214 27.85 1.43 9.34
C PHE A 214 28.30 -0.01 9.54
N HIS A 215 28.87 -0.66 8.52
CA HIS A 215 29.28 -2.06 8.58
C HIS A 215 30.80 -2.24 8.60
N GLY A 216 31.58 -1.20 8.29
CA GLY A 216 33.04 -1.24 8.28
C GLY A 216 33.59 -2.15 7.17
N SER A 217 34.47 -3.12 7.53
CA SER A 217 34.93 -4.16 6.61
C SER A 217 33.82 -5.06 6.14
N PRO A 218 33.97 -5.76 4.96
CA PRO A 218 32.91 -6.63 4.45
C PRO A 218 32.39 -7.53 5.56
N ALA A 219 31.10 -7.52 5.80
CA ALA A 219 30.49 -8.31 6.85
C ALA A 219 30.76 -9.80 6.56
N GLU A 220 31.48 -10.49 7.45
CA GLU A 220 31.61 -11.93 7.42
C GLU A 220 30.25 -12.61 7.64
N ASP A 221 29.34 -11.94 8.35
CA ASP A 221 27.97 -12.39 8.61
C ASP A 221 27.02 -11.88 7.51
N THR A 222 26.67 -12.75 6.59
CA THR A 222 25.72 -12.50 5.51
C THR A 222 24.29 -12.27 6.03
N ASP A 223 23.95 -12.78 7.22
CA ASP A 223 22.62 -12.63 7.83
C ASP A 223 22.47 -11.34 8.63
N PHE A 224 23.57 -10.59 8.81
CA PHE A 224 23.52 -9.32 9.52
C PHE A 224 22.54 -8.35 8.85
N PRO A 225 21.70 -7.65 9.63
CA PRO A 225 20.72 -6.72 9.07
C PRO A 225 21.38 -5.62 8.25
N PHE A 226 20.94 -5.42 7.00
CA PHE A 226 21.44 -4.33 6.17
C PHE A 226 21.14 -2.97 6.81
N ILE A 227 19.91 -2.76 7.28
CA ILE A 227 19.52 -1.55 8.01
C ILE A 227 19.17 -1.93 9.44
N TYR A 228 19.87 -1.31 10.39
CA TYR A 228 19.73 -1.64 11.80
C TYR A 228 19.68 -0.41 12.71
N THR A 229 19.25 -0.63 13.94
CA THR A 229 19.32 0.30 15.06
C THR A 229 20.02 -0.39 16.23
N VAL A 230 20.72 0.38 17.05
CA VAL A 230 21.32 -0.13 18.29
C VAL A 230 20.49 0.37 19.47
N SER A 231 20.05 -0.54 20.33
CA SER A 231 19.33 -0.23 21.55
C SER A 231 19.87 -1.10 22.69
N HIS A 232 20.24 -0.47 23.82
CA HIS A 232 20.82 -1.14 24.98
C HIS A 232 22.03 -2.05 24.61
N GLY A 233 22.86 -1.60 23.66
CA GLY A 233 24.03 -2.37 23.20
C GLY A 233 23.72 -3.51 22.21
N ALA A 234 22.46 -3.81 21.96
CA ALA A 234 22.06 -4.87 21.01
C ALA A 234 21.66 -4.27 19.65
N VAL A 235 22.04 -5.01 18.58
CA VAL A 235 21.65 -4.68 17.20
C VAL A 235 20.26 -5.24 16.92
N HIS A 236 19.39 -4.41 16.37
CA HIS A 236 18.06 -4.79 15.96
C HIS A 236 17.80 -4.31 14.54
N ARG A 237 17.09 -5.09 13.73
CA ARG A 237 16.56 -4.62 12.45
C ARG A 237 15.75 -3.34 12.67
N MET A 238 15.88 -2.36 11.78
CA MET A 238 15.08 -1.12 11.88
C MET A 238 13.59 -1.46 11.82
N SER A 239 12.78 -0.83 12.66
CA SER A 239 11.33 -0.99 12.61
C SER A 239 10.72 -0.19 11.46
N GLU A 240 9.60 -0.67 10.89
CA GLU A 240 8.86 0.05 9.86
C GLU A 240 8.42 1.45 10.32
N ARG A 241 8.01 1.57 11.59
CA ARG A 241 7.66 2.87 12.19
C ARG A 241 8.84 3.84 12.22
N ASN A 242 10.05 3.32 12.42
CA ASN A 242 11.26 4.15 12.43
C ASN A 242 11.57 4.67 11.02
N LEU A 243 11.40 3.82 10.01
CA LEU A 243 11.55 4.17 8.60
C LEU A 243 10.49 5.20 8.17
N GLU A 244 9.23 5.02 8.55
CA GLU A 244 8.16 6.00 8.32
C GLU A 244 8.49 7.36 8.96
N ARG A 245 9.05 7.36 10.18
CA ARG A 245 9.46 8.58 10.87
C ARG A 245 10.59 9.31 10.14
N ILE A 246 11.56 8.56 9.56
CA ILE A 246 12.63 9.14 8.74
C ILE A 246 12.04 9.84 7.52
N VAL A 247 11.19 9.15 6.76
CA VAL A 247 10.52 9.70 5.57
C VAL A 247 9.73 10.96 5.94
N LYS A 248 8.91 10.89 6.98
CA LYS A 248 8.11 12.04 7.44
C LYS A 248 8.98 13.22 7.84
N LYS A 249 10.04 12.98 8.63
CA LYS A 249 10.96 14.03 9.11
C LYS A 249 11.52 14.86 7.94
N TYR A 250 12.04 14.20 6.92
CA TYR A 250 12.65 14.89 5.79
C TYR A 250 11.60 15.51 4.87
N ALA A 251 10.42 14.92 4.74
CA ALA A 251 9.30 15.55 4.05
C ALA A 251 8.85 16.84 4.72
N ASP A 252 8.76 16.86 6.06
CA ASP A 252 8.36 18.05 6.81
C ASP A 252 9.42 19.17 6.70
N ILE A 253 10.71 18.83 6.66
CA ILE A 253 11.79 19.78 6.42
C ILE A 253 11.69 20.36 5.00
N THR A 254 11.62 19.51 3.98
CA THR A 254 11.59 19.94 2.58
C THR A 254 10.36 20.78 2.24
N ARG A 255 9.22 20.49 2.88
CA ARG A 255 7.95 21.22 2.63
C ARG A 255 8.03 22.70 3.02
N GLN A 256 8.97 23.09 3.88
CA GLN A 256 9.17 24.49 4.23
C GLN A 256 9.57 25.33 3.00
N ASP A 257 10.41 24.76 2.13
CA ASP A 257 10.89 25.41 0.91
C ASP A 257 10.07 24.99 -0.32
N TYR A 258 9.44 23.81 -0.28
CA TYR A 258 8.63 23.21 -1.36
C TYR A 258 7.23 22.86 -0.88
N PRO A 259 6.32 23.85 -0.76
CA PRO A 259 4.94 23.59 -0.31
C PRO A 259 4.12 22.64 -1.22
N SER A 260 4.58 22.43 -2.46
CA SER A 260 4.02 21.46 -3.42
C SER A 260 4.18 20.00 -2.98
N LEU A 261 5.07 19.72 -2.01
CA LEU A 261 5.28 18.38 -1.50
C LEU A 261 4.05 17.90 -0.69
N PRO A 262 3.43 16.77 -1.04
CA PRO A 262 2.23 16.29 -0.36
C PRO A 262 2.38 16.12 1.17
N ASP A 263 1.27 16.22 1.88
CA ASP A 263 1.20 15.94 3.32
C ASP A 263 0.12 14.87 3.59
N PRO A 264 0.48 13.76 4.24
CA PRO A 264 1.82 13.29 4.61
C PRO A 264 2.55 12.57 3.48
N VAL A 265 3.89 12.63 3.46
CA VAL A 265 4.73 11.72 2.67
C VAL A 265 5.03 10.46 3.48
N TYR A 266 4.94 9.30 2.83
CA TYR A 266 5.21 7.99 3.45
C TYR A 266 5.87 7.04 2.43
N PRO A 267 6.56 5.97 2.89
CA PRO A 267 7.40 5.12 2.02
C PRO A 267 6.68 4.60 0.77
N HIS A 268 5.42 4.20 0.91
CA HIS A 268 4.66 3.69 -0.23
C HIS A 268 4.34 4.79 -1.29
N MET A 269 4.37 6.08 -0.90
CA MET A 269 4.23 7.17 -1.85
C MET A 269 5.46 7.27 -2.76
N LEU A 270 6.69 7.12 -2.24
CA LEU A 270 7.92 7.10 -3.06
C LEU A 270 7.85 6.01 -4.13
N ARG A 271 7.46 4.81 -3.75
CA ARG A 271 7.25 3.69 -4.67
C ARG A 271 6.23 4.04 -5.75
N ARG A 272 5.10 4.69 -5.38
CA ARG A 272 4.10 5.14 -6.36
C ARG A 272 4.63 6.21 -7.28
N THR A 273 5.29 7.21 -6.74
CA THR A 273 5.90 8.30 -7.52
C THR A 273 6.82 7.73 -8.58
N ARG A 274 7.74 6.82 -8.21
CA ARG A 274 8.64 6.19 -9.17
C ARG A 274 7.90 5.37 -10.21
N GLY A 275 6.93 4.53 -9.79
CA GLY A 275 6.15 3.70 -10.71
C GLY A 275 5.29 4.51 -11.67
N THR A 276 4.69 5.60 -11.21
CA THR A 276 3.93 6.53 -12.06
C THR A 276 4.86 7.26 -13.04
N GLY A 277 6.05 7.69 -12.59
CA GLY A 277 7.07 8.28 -13.46
C GLY A 277 7.48 7.31 -14.58
N LEU A 278 7.87 6.09 -14.24
CA LEU A 278 8.23 5.07 -15.24
C LEU A 278 7.11 4.81 -16.26
N TYR A 279 5.85 4.76 -15.80
CA TYR A 279 4.72 4.60 -16.69
C TYR A 279 4.56 5.81 -17.65
N ARG A 280 4.74 7.03 -17.14
CA ARG A 280 4.72 8.26 -17.94
C ARG A 280 5.87 8.33 -18.93
N ASP A 281 7.03 7.76 -18.56
CA ASP A 281 8.21 7.64 -19.44
C ASP A 281 8.05 6.52 -20.49
N GLY A 282 6.89 5.85 -20.53
CA GLY A 282 6.56 4.84 -21.56
C GLY A 282 7.01 3.43 -21.22
N VAL A 283 7.49 3.17 -19.99
CA VAL A 283 7.84 1.79 -19.58
C VAL A 283 6.57 0.95 -19.50
N PRO A 284 6.56 -0.27 -20.13
CA PRO A 284 5.41 -1.16 -20.08
C PRO A 284 4.95 -1.48 -18.66
N ILE A 285 3.64 -1.46 -18.44
CA ILE A 285 3.06 -1.67 -17.11
C ILE A 285 3.40 -3.05 -16.52
N GLU A 286 3.61 -4.03 -17.39
CA GLU A 286 4.04 -5.39 -17.07
C GLU A 286 5.44 -5.39 -16.45
N ALA A 287 6.38 -4.64 -17.05
CA ALA A 287 7.74 -4.50 -16.52
C ALA A 287 7.74 -3.82 -15.16
N ILE A 288 6.92 -2.76 -14.99
CA ILE A 288 6.75 -2.08 -13.70
C ILE A 288 6.16 -3.04 -12.66
N ALA A 289 5.15 -3.85 -13.02
CA ALA A 289 4.54 -4.84 -12.12
C ALA A 289 5.56 -5.88 -11.63
N VAL A 290 6.40 -6.37 -12.52
CA VAL A 290 7.48 -7.33 -12.21
C VAL A 290 8.50 -6.67 -11.26
N ALA A 291 9.00 -5.48 -11.59
CA ALA A 291 9.95 -4.75 -10.74
C ALA A 291 9.40 -4.51 -9.33
N MET A 292 8.13 -4.18 -9.22
CA MET A 292 7.44 -4.01 -7.94
C MET A 292 7.14 -5.33 -7.21
N GLY A 293 7.17 -6.47 -7.89
CA GLY A 293 6.75 -7.75 -7.31
C GLY A 293 5.25 -7.79 -6.99
N HIS A 294 4.42 -7.29 -7.90
CA HIS A 294 2.98 -7.46 -7.82
C HIS A 294 2.57 -8.81 -8.41
N ALA A 295 1.93 -9.66 -7.61
CA ALA A 295 1.41 -10.95 -8.07
C ALA A 295 0.27 -10.80 -9.08
N ASN A 296 -0.45 -9.66 -9.04
CA ASN A 296 -1.54 -9.35 -9.95
C ASN A 296 -1.26 -7.99 -10.63
N ILE A 297 -1.16 -8.02 -11.95
CA ILE A 297 -0.92 -6.83 -12.77
C ILE A 297 -2.03 -5.78 -12.65
N GLN A 298 -3.26 -6.23 -12.34
CA GLN A 298 -4.38 -5.32 -12.10
C GLN A 298 -4.09 -4.35 -10.94
N THR A 299 -3.34 -4.80 -9.93
CA THR A 299 -2.88 -3.92 -8.83
C THR A 299 -2.01 -2.79 -9.36
N THR A 300 -1.15 -3.08 -10.34
CA THR A 300 -0.29 -2.06 -10.96
C THR A 300 -1.13 -1.12 -11.83
N ARG A 301 -2.02 -1.63 -12.65
CA ARG A 301 -2.95 -0.82 -13.47
C ARG A 301 -3.80 0.11 -12.61
N ASP A 302 -4.40 -0.40 -11.55
CA ASP A 302 -5.28 0.37 -10.65
C ASP A 302 -4.55 1.49 -9.88
N HIS A 303 -3.23 1.40 -9.74
CA HIS A 303 -2.46 2.34 -8.91
C HIS A 303 -1.49 3.23 -9.68
N TYR A 304 -1.05 2.84 -10.86
CA TYR A 304 0.03 3.52 -11.58
C TYR A 304 -0.34 3.91 -13.02
N ALA A 305 -1.33 3.25 -13.65
CA ALA A 305 -1.73 3.54 -15.02
C ALA A 305 -2.64 4.77 -15.11
N PHE A 306 -2.15 5.91 -14.61
CA PHE A 306 -2.81 7.20 -14.77
C PHE A 306 -2.03 8.02 -15.80
N PRO A 307 -2.45 8.03 -17.08
CA PRO A 307 -1.81 8.82 -18.11
C PRO A 307 -1.92 10.31 -17.77
N SER A 308 -0.83 11.05 -18.00
CA SER A 308 -0.84 12.51 -17.87
C SER A 308 -1.81 13.14 -18.89
N LEU A 309 -2.19 14.41 -18.67
CA LEU A 309 -2.99 15.14 -19.64
C LEU A 309 -2.32 15.19 -21.02
N GLU A 310 -1.00 15.32 -21.06
CA GLU A 310 -0.18 15.31 -22.29
C GLU A 310 -0.24 13.95 -22.99
N GLN A 311 -0.13 12.84 -22.27
CA GLN A 311 -0.27 11.49 -22.82
C GLN A 311 -1.69 11.23 -23.34
N LYS A 312 -2.72 11.73 -22.62
CA LYS A 312 -4.12 11.66 -23.09
C LYS A 312 -4.30 12.46 -24.37
N ARG A 313 -3.75 13.67 -24.41
CA ARG A 313 -3.75 14.52 -25.59
C ARG A 313 -3.05 13.85 -26.76
N ALA A 314 -1.82 13.37 -26.59
CA ALA A 314 -1.06 12.69 -27.62
C ALA A 314 -1.78 11.40 -28.12
N ALA A 315 -2.48 10.68 -27.25
CA ALA A 315 -3.28 9.53 -27.64
C ALA A 315 -4.50 9.92 -28.49
N ILE A 316 -5.15 11.04 -28.13
CA ILE A 316 -6.28 11.60 -28.91
C ILE A 316 -5.77 12.10 -30.27
N GLU A 317 -4.68 12.85 -30.28
CA GLU A 317 -4.08 13.40 -31.52
C GLU A 317 -3.66 12.32 -32.52
N LYS A 318 -3.18 11.16 -32.06
CA LYS A 318 -2.90 10.00 -32.92
C LYS A 318 -4.14 9.43 -33.64
N GLY A 319 -5.33 9.66 -33.07
CA GLY A 319 -6.62 9.20 -33.65
C GLY A 319 -7.31 10.25 -34.52
N THR A 320 -6.84 11.49 -34.54
CA THR A 320 -7.53 12.61 -35.19
C THR A 320 -7.22 12.81 -36.68
N GLY A 321 -6.43 11.91 -37.32
CA GLY A 321 -6.16 11.99 -38.76
C GLY A 321 -7.38 11.97 -39.71
N VAL A 322 -8.58 11.82 -39.12
CA VAL A 322 -9.87 11.85 -39.84
C VAL A 322 -10.60 13.19 -39.67
N ILE A 323 -10.17 14.03 -38.68
CA ILE A 323 -10.79 15.34 -38.46
C ILE A 323 -10.01 16.34 -39.30
N SER A 324 -10.66 16.86 -40.37
CA SER A 324 -10.13 18.04 -41.05
C SER A 324 -10.15 19.21 -40.06
N SER A 325 -8.99 19.87 -39.90
CA SER A 325 -8.92 21.19 -39.24
C SER A 325 -9.99 22.07 -39.89
N GLY A 326 -10.92 22.51 -39.06
CA GLY A 326 -12.11 23.25 -39.48
C GLY A 326 -11.77 24.33 -40.49
N GLY A 327 -12.68 24.52 -41.42
CA GLY A 327 -12.57 25.56 -42.43
C GLY A 327 -12.22 26.91 -41.82
N GLU A 328 -11.57 27.72 -42.64
CA GLU A 328 -11.28 29.12 -42.36
C GLU A 328 -12.42 29.76 -41.55
N GLU A 329 -12.09 30.43 -40.46
CA GLU A 329 -13.09 31.24 -39.78
C GLU A 329 -13.81 32.10 -40.83
N PRO A 330 -15.15 32.12 -40.87
CA PRO A 330 -15.87 32.92 -41.83
C PRO A 330 -15.44 34.38 -41.63
N GLU A 331 -14.65 34.91 -42.58
CA GLU A 331 -14.41 36.35 -42.62
C GLU A 331 -15.75 37.03 -42.85
N TRP A 332 -16.23 37.69 -41.84
CA TRP A 332 -17.42 38.53 -41.96
C TRP A 332 -17.06 39.76 -42.77
N PRO A 333 -17.82 40.08 -43.82
CA PRO A 333 -17.53 41.29 -44.60
C PRO A 333 -17.68 42.56 -43.74
N ASP A 334 -16.72 43.48 -43.92
CA ASP A 334 -16.77 44.79 -43.26
C ASP A 334 -17.89 45.70 -43.77
N ASP A 335 -18.63 45.26 -44.81
CA ASP A 335 -19.78 46.03 -45.38
C ASP A 335 -21.06 45.69 -44.63
N GLU A 336 -21.64 46.72 -44.01
CA GLU A 336 -22.85 46.63 -43.19
C GLU A 336 -24.08 46.17 -43.99
N ASP A 337 -24.15 46.54 -45.30
CA ASP A 337 -25.26 46.13 -46.21
C ASP A 337 -25.14 44.64 -46.59
N GLU A 338 -23.94 44.13 -46.74
CA GLU A 338 -23.69 42.72 -47.03
C GLU A 338 -23.88 41.86 -45.79
N LEU A 339 -23.47 42.32 -44.63
CA LEU A 339 -23.77 41.72 -43.32
C LEU A 339 -25.27 41.61 -43.08
N ALA A 340 -26.03 42.68 -43.37
CA ALA A 340 -27.49 42.70 -43.22
C ALA A 340 -28.17 41.67 -44.16
N ARG A 341 -27.67 41.47 -45.37
CA ARG A 341 -28.15 40.44 -46.29
C ARG A 341 -27.87 39.04 -45.80
N LEU A 342 -26.64 38.78 -45.30
CA LEU A 342 -26.23 37.47 -44.73
C LEU A 342 -27.04 37.13 -43.48
N CYS A 343 -27.41 38.12 -42.67
CA CYS A 343 -28.26 37.97 -41.50
C CYS A 343 -29.75 37.89 -41.81
N GLY A 344 -30.16 37.99 -43.07
CA GLY A 344 -31.55 37.94 -43.48
C GLY A 344 -32.38 39.18 -43.06
N LEU A 345 -31.73 40.32 -42.84
CA LEU A 345 -32.36 41.57 -42.39
C LEU A 345 -32.75 42.51 -43.54
N ARG A 346 -32.51 42.12 -44.82
CA ARG A 346 -32.94 42.80 -46.06
C ARG A 346 -33.37 41.79 -47.10
#